data_1dc20dcd54c44b83ece463ade0b233cb
#
_entry.id   1dc20dcd54c44b83ece463ade0b233cb
#
_cell.length_a   1.000
_cell.length_b   1.000
_cell.length_c   1.000
_cell.angle_alpha   90.00
_cell.angle_beta   90.00
_cell.angle_gamma   90.00
#
_symmetry.space_group_name_H-M   'P 1'
#
loop_
_entity.id
_entity.type
_entity.pdbx_description
1 polymer ?
#
loop_
_entity_poly.entity_id
_entity_poly.type
_entity_poly.pdbx_seq_one_letter_code
_entity_poly.pdbx_strand_id
1 'polypeptide(L)'
;MADTKPHTKGTINNLKSIISKRGIAKTNRFEVDLTGLSRVINVSDEEVRDLEVLITTASLPARTLTTFDYSLYRNDAPFTSGYVNSDFAITFTLTQDYFARKIFDKWLNKIITKKDYLVFYPKQYKCDIGIRQLSNDKDESIIYEAKMKGCFPKGVSELGFNASEDGLASLSVSFVYDDLELPEDN
;
A
#
# COMPACT_ATOMS: atom_id res chain seq x y z
N MET A 1 43.36 30.46 -11.97
CA MET A 1 43.32 28.99 -12.12
C MET A 1 42.14 28.48 -11.33
N ALA A 2 41.11 28.05 -12.03
CA ALA A 2 39.91 27.52 -11.43
C ALA A 2 40.18 26.07 -11.00
N ASP A 3 40.08 25.82 -9.71
CA ASP A 3 40.27 24.51 -9.09
C ASP A 3 39.07 23.61 -9.46
N THR A 4 39.21 22.87 -10.53
CA THR A 4 38.18 21.93 -11.00
C THR A 4 38.24 20.68 -10.11
N LYS A 5 37.47 20.68 -9.00
CA LYS A 5 37.28 19.45 -8.21
C LYS A 5 36.77 18.34 -9.13
N PRO A 6 37.44 17.20 -9.19
CA PRO A 6 36.96 16.07 -10.00
C PRO A 6 35.59 15.64 -9.50
N HIS A 7 34.59 15.70 -10.36
CA HIS A 7 33.26 15.11 -10.12
C HIS A 7 33.41 13.59 -9.99
N THR A 8 33.65 13.11 -8.79
CA THR A 8 33.69 11.68 -8.46
C THR A 8 32.25 11.11 -8.42
N LYS A 9 31.54 11.19 -9.56
CA LYS A 9 30.27 10.50 -9.73
C LYS A 9 30.55 9.03 -10.04
N GLY A 10 30.04 8.13 -9.20
CA GLY A 10 29.85 6.74 -9.60
C GLY A 10 31.00 5.76 -9.34
N THR A 11 31.92 6.05 -8.42
CA THR A 11 32.92 5.07 -8.03
C THR A 11 32.29 3.98 -7.14
N ILE A 12 32.63 2.70 -7.38
CA ILE A 12 32.20 1.55 -6.55
C ILE A 12 32.44 1.80 -5.06
N ASN A 13 33.52 2.51 -4.72
CA ASN A 13 33.85 2.88 -3.36
C ASN A 13 32.82 3.84 -2.73
N ASN A 14 32.28 4.77 -3.51
CA ASN A 14 31.23 5.67 -3.03
C ASN A 14 29.91 4.90 -2.79
N LEU A 15 29.58 3.96 -3.67
CA LEU A 15 28.43 3.07 -3.50
C LEU A 15 28.59 2.22 -2.23
N LYS A 16 29.75 1.58 -2.04
CA LYS A 16 30.07 0.80 -0.83
C LYS A 16 29.96 1.65 0.44
N SER A 17 30.47 2.89 0.40
CA SER A 17 30.38 3.82 1.53
C SER A 17 28.93 4.18 1.87
N ILE A 18 28.10 4.43 0.87
CA ILE A 18 26.66 4.73 1.07
C ILE A 18 25.93 3.52 1.64
N ILE A 19 26.18 2.33 1.07
CA ILE A 19 25.57 1.08 1.53
C ILE A 19 25.99 0.77 2.98
N SER A 20 27.28 0.95 3.31
CA SER A 20 27.78 0.73 4.67
C SER A 20 27.21 1.72 5.68
N LYS A 21 26.92 2.97 5.24
CA LYS A 21 26.39 4.03 6.12
C LYS A 21 24.88 3.97 6.31
N ARG A 22 24.12 3.61 5.25
CA ARG A 22 22.65 3.68 5.23
C ARG A 22 21.95 2.33 5.20
N GLY A 23 22.70 1.24 4.91
CA GLY A 23 22.12 -0.08 4.68
C GLY A 23 21.41 -0.18 3.33
N ILE A 24 20.83 -1.34 3.07
CA ILE A 24 19.97 -1.60 1.91
C ILE A 24 18.62 -2.05 2.48
N ALA A 25 17.54 -1.38 2.09
CA ALA A 25 16.19 -1.81 2.43
C ALA A 25 15.83 -3.10 1.68
N LYS A 26 15.24 -4.06 2.38
CA LYS A 26 14.76 -5.31 1.79
C LYS A 26 13.25 -5.28 1.67
N THR A 27 12.75 -5.67 0.51
CA THR A 27 11.30 -5.67 0.21
C THR A 27 10.52 -6.76 0.96
N ASN A 28 11.19 -7.76 1.52
CA ASN A 28 10.56 -8.86 2.24
C ASN A 28 10.37 -8.61 3.74
N ARG A 29 10.72 -7.42 4.24
CA ARG A 29 10.53 -7.01 5.64
C ARG A 29 9.53 -5.88 5.71
N PHE A 30 8.26 -6.24 5.76
CA PHE A 30 7.16 -5.29 5.89
C PHE A 30 6.07 -5.86 6.80
N GLU A 31 5.34 -4.98 7.39
CA GLU A 31 4.13 -5.23 8.16
C GLU A 31 2.98 -4.41 7.59
N VAL A 32 1.78 -4.96 7.64
CA VAL A 32 0.55 -4.24 7.30
C VAL A 32 -0.35 -4.26 8.52
N ASP A 33 -0.77 -3.09 8.97
CA ASP A 33 -1.64 -2.90 10.11
C ASP A 33 -3.09 -2.76 9.62
N LEU A 34 -3.91 -3.76 9.91
CA LEU A 34 -5.33 -3.82 9.58
C LEU A 34 -6.23 -3.71 10.82
N THR A 35 -5.71 -3.24 11.96
CA THR A 35 -6.44 -3.22 13.25
C THR A 35 -7.77 -2.46 13.19
N GLY A 36 -7.89 -1.46 12.31
CA GLY A 36 -9.13 -0.74 12.07
C GLY A 36 -10.29 -1.60 11.54
N LEU A 37 -9.98 -2.76 10.97
CA LEU A 37 -10.95 -3.66 10.33
C LEU A 37 -11.92 -4.30 11.33
N SER A 38 -11.46 -4.61 12.55
CA SER A 38 -12.29 -5.20 13.60
C SER A 38 -13.53 -4.36 13.91
N ARG A 39 -13.39 -3.03 13.90
CA ARG A 39 -14.49 -2.09 14.15
C ARG A 39 -15.50 -2.04 13.00
N VAL A 40 -15.02 -2.22 11.78
CA VAL A 40 -15.84 -2.06 10.57
C VAL A 40 -16.72 -3.28 10.35
N ILE A 41 -16.17 -4.49 10.41
CA ILE A 41 -16.88 -5.72 10.01
C ILE A 41 -17.19 -6.67 11.16
N ASN A 42 -16.99 -6.24 12.42
CA ASN A 42 -17.22 -7.05 13.62
C ASN A 42 -16.50 -8.41 13.54
N VAL A 43 -15.21 -8.38 13.28
CA VAL A 43 -14.30 -9.52 13.28
C VAL A 43 -13.49 -9.44 14.56
N SER A 44 -13.09 -10.56 15.11
CA SER A 44 -12.21 -10.58 16.29
C SER A 44 -10.81 -10.06 15.96
N ASP A 45 -10.12 -9.50 16.96
CA ASP A 45 -8.75 -9.05 16.77
C ASP A 45 -7.78 -10.20 16.44
N GLU A 46 -8.12 -11.43 16.83
CA GLU A 46 -7.37 -12.65 16.44
C GLU A 46 -7.52 -12.92 14.94
N GLU A 47 -8.75 -12.85 14.41
CA GLU A 47 -9.00 -13.01 12.97
C GLU A 47 -8.31 -11.93 12.13
N VAL A 48 -8.17 -10.70 12.65
CA VAL A 48 -7.43 -9.64 11.98
C VAL A 48 -5.93 -9.97 11.94
N ARG A 49 -5.35 -10.44 13.04
CA ARG A 49 -3.94 -10.87 13.08
C ARG A 49 -3.67 -12.05 12.15
N ASP A 50 -4.57 -13.03 12.11
CA ASP A 50 -4.46 -14.15 11.17
C ASP A 50 -4.47 -13.66 9.71
N LEU A 51 -5.30 -12.66 9.43
CA LEU A 51 -5.36 -12.04 8.10
C LEU A 51 -4.04 -11.31 7.76
N GLU A 52 -3.44 -10.59 8.72
CA GLU A 52 -2.17 -9.89 8.55
C GLU A 52 -1.03 -10.87 8.22
N VAL A 53 -1.01 -12.03 8.86
CA VAL A 53 0.00 -13.08 8.60
C VAL A 53 -0.14 -13.70 7.19
N LEU A 54 -1.33 -13.71 6.62
CA LEU A 54 -1.58 -14.24 5.27
C LEU A 54 -1.16 -13.29 4.14
N ILE A 55 -0.67 -12.08 4.47
CA ILE A 55 -0.25 -11.11 3.46
C ILE A 55 1.08 -11.53 2.83
N THR A 56 1.08 -11.67 1.52
CA THR A 56 2.29 -11.99 0.73
C THR A 56 2.91 -10.76 0.08
N THR A 57 2.09 -9.84 -0.40
CA THR A 57 2.58 -8.59 -1.00
C THR A 57 1.69 -7.42 -0.63
N ALA A 58 2.31 -6.27 -0.45
CA ALA A 58 1.62 -5.00 -0.28
C ALA A 58 2.29 -3.94 -1.16
N SER A 59 1.51 -3.14 -1.87
CA SER A 59 2.03 -2.04 -2.66
C SER A 59 1.83 -0.72 -1.93
N LEU A 60 2.85 0.13 -1.92
CA LEU A 60 2.70 1.51 -1.48
C LEU A 60 2.05 2.34 -2.60
N PRO A 61 1.10 3.23 -2.28
CA PRO A 61 0.49 4.09 -3.29
C PRO A 61 1.52 5.06 -3.90
N ALA A 62 1.41 5.28 -5.20
CA ALA A 62 2.19 6.28 -5.89
C ALA A 62 1.50 7.65 -5.80
N ARG A 63 2.30 8.72 -5.64
CA ARG A 63 1.83 10.10 -5.72
C ARG A 63 2.31 10.69 -7.04
N THR A 64 1.39 11.12 -7.89
CA THR A 64 1.67 11.72 -9.19
C THR A 64 1.17 13.15 -9.23
N LEU A 65 2.02 14.08 -9.64
CA LEU A 65 1.62 15.47 -9.85
C LEU A 65 0.83 15.59 -11.13
N THR A 66 -0.28 16.29 -11.06
CA THR A 66 -1.05 16.67 -12.24
C THR A 66 -0.50 17.97 -12.79
N THR A 67 -0.01 17.96 -14.02
CA THR A 67 0.54 19.12 -14.71
C THR A 67 -0.36 19.53 -15.86
N PHE A 68 -0.38 20.83 -16.14
CA PHE A 68 -0.98 21.39 -17.35
C PHE A 68 0.03 22.33 -17.99
N ASP A 69 0.00 22.38 -19.33
CA ASP A 69 0.87 23.28 -20.10
C ASP A 69 0.17 24.62 -20.25
N TYR A 70 0.84 25.67 -19.80
CA TYR A 70 0.42 27.04 -19.96
C TYR A 70 1.21 27.69 -21.09
N SER A 71 0.53 28.01 -22.17
CA SER A 71 1.13 28.66 -23.34
C SER A 71 1.08 30.17 -23.21
N LEU A 72 2.23 30.79 -22.97
CA LEU A 72 2.42 32.23 -22.98
C LEU A 72 3.35 32.60 -24.15
N TYR A 73 2.76 33.12 -25.21
CA TYR A 73 3.41 33.62 -26.44
C TYR A 73 4.12 32.58 -27.30
N ARG A 74 5.15 31.93 -26.91
CA ARG A 74 5.95 31.05 -27.78
C ARG A 74 6.48 29.79 -27.08
N ASN A 75 6.46 29.79 -25.79
CA ASN A 75 6.98 28.67 -25.02
C ASN A 75 5.91 28.14 -24.10
N ASP A 76 5.62 26.86 -24.23
CA ASP A 76 4.78 26.14 -23.30
C ASP A 76 5.57 25.84 -22.02
N ALA A 77 5.06 26.26 -20.88
CA ALA A 77 5.66 25.96 -19.58
C ALA A 77 4.72 25.05 -18.77
N PRO A 78 5.21 23.92 -18.26
CA PRO A 78 4.41 23.03 -17.43
C PRO A 78 4.20 23.65 -16.04
N PHE A 79 2.95 23.72 -15.61
CA PHE A 79 2.56 24.11 -14.24
C PHE A 79 1.87 22.94 -13.55
N THR A 80 2.02 22.89 -12.22
CA THR A 80 1.36 21.89 -11.41
C THR A 80 0.01 22.40 -10.93
N SER A 81 -1.05 21.63 -11.16
CA SER A 81 -2.42 21.94 -10.69
C SER A 81 -2.78 21.20 -9.40
N GLY A 82 -2.05 20.13 -9.06
CA GLY A 82 -2.31 19.32 -7.87
C GLY A 82 -1.58 17.99 -7.92
N TYR A 83 -2.02 17.06 -7.09
CA TYR A 83 -1.50 15.69 -7.11
C TYR A 83 -2.65 14.67 -7.06
N VAL A 84 -2.39 13.49 -7.59
CA VAL A 84 -3.30 12.35 -7.51
C VAL A 84 -2.55 11.19 -6.86
N ASN A 85 -3.17 10.59 -5.87
CA ASN A 85 -2.68 9.37 -5.26
C ASN A 85 -3.30 8.17 -5.97
N SER A 86 -2.49 7.15 -6.28
CA SER A 86 -2.99 5.92 -6.88
C SER A 86 -3.63 5.01 -5.84
N ASP A 87 -4.53 4.14 -6.28
CA ASP A 87 -5.02 3.03 -5.49
C ASP A 87 -3.84 2.13 -5.09
N PHE A 88 -3.97 1.38 -4.00
CA PHE A 88 -2.99 0.40 -3.60
C PHE A 88 -3.62 -1.00 -3.50
N ALA A 89 -2.79 -2.03 -3.56
CA ALA A 89 -3.25 -3.40 -3.50
C ALA A 89 -2.47 -4.20 -2.45
N ILE A 90 -3.19 -5.12 -1.81
CA ILE A 90 -2.63 -6.11 -0.89
C ILE A 90 -3.03 -7.49 -1.39
N THR A 91 -2.04 -8.39 -1.46
CA THR A 91 -2.27 -9.78 -1.89
C THR A 91 -2.15 -10.71 -0.69
N PHE A 92 -3.11 -11.59 -0.55
CA PHE A 92 -3.23 -12.57 0.52
C PHE A 92 -3.09 -13.98 -0.04
N THR A 93 -2.45 -14.88 0.70
CA THR A 93 -2.54 -16.31 0.46
C THR A 93 -3.91 -16.80 0.93
N LEU A 94 -4.58 -17.60 0.13
CA LEU A 94 -5.86 -18.19 0.51
C LEU A 94 -5.64 -19.50 1.28
N THR A 95 -6.37 -19.62 2.36
CA THR A 95 -6.52 -20.86 3.14
C THR A 95 -7.64 -21.74 2.54
N GLN A 96 -7.70 -23.02 2.89
CA GLN A 96 -8.72 -23.97 2.38
C GLN A 96 -10.15 -23.52 2.68
N ASP A 97 -10.36 -22.80 3.77
CA ASP A 97 -11.67 -22.27 4.18
C ASP A 97 -12.04 -20.93 3.54
N TYR A 98 -11.15 -20.39 2.66
CA TYR A 98 -11.33 -19.10 2.00
C TYR A 98 -11.52 -17.93 2.99
N PHE A 99 -10.83 -17.99 4.11
CA PHE A 99 -10.98 -17.05 5.21
C PHE A 99 -10.84 -15.58 4.78
N ALA A 100 -9.72 -15.23 4.12
CA ALA A 100 -9.50 -13.86 3.65
C ALA A 100 -10.61 -13.40 2.69
N ARG A 101 -11.05 -14.24 1.76
CA ARG A 101 -12.13 -13.94 0.82
C ARG A 101 -13.45 -13.64 1.53
N LYS A 102 -13.81 -14.44 2.52
CA LYS A 102 -15.05 -14.26 3.30
C LYS A 102 -15.05 -12.93 4.06
N ILE A 103 -13.88 -12.52 4.60
CA ILE A 103 -13.75 -11.24 5.29
C ILE A 103 -13.98 -10.08 4.32
N PHE A 104 -13.33 -10.07 3.17
CA PHE A 104 -13.50 -8.99 2.20
C PHE A 104 -14.88 -8.97 1.56
N ASP A 105 -15.50 -10.11 1.32
CA ASP A 105 -16.89 -10.19 0.86
C ASP A 105 -17.86 -9.63 1.91
N LYS A 106 -17.62 -9.87 3.22
CA LYS A 106 -18.40 -9.22 4.31
C LYS A 106 -18.20 -7.70 4.28
N TRP A 107 -16.97 -7.22 4.05
CA TRP A 107 -16.69 -5.79 3.98
C TRP A 107 -17.40 -5.12 2.80
N LEU A 108 -17.29 -5.71 1.61
CA LEU A 108 -18.00 -5.21 0.42
C LEU A 108 -19.53 -5.18 0.62
N ASN A 109 -20.09 -6.22 1.25
CA ASN A 109 -21.52 -6.26 1.59
C ASN A 109 -21.91 -5.22 2.65
N LYS A 110 -20.96 -4.79 3.50
CA LYS A 110 -21.18 -3.71 4.46
C LYS A 110 -21.19 -2.34 3.78
N ILE A 111 -20.49 -2.17 2.67
CA ILE A 111 -20.49 -0.93 1.89
C ILE A 111 -21.81 -0.78 1.15
N ILE A 112 -22.26 -1.86 0.49
CA ILE A 112 -23.50 -1.90 -0.30
C ILE A 112 -24.25 -3.17 0.03
N THR A 113 -25.46 -3.03 0.55
CA THR A 113 -26.34 -4.17 0.82
C THR A 113 -26.89 -4.72 -0.49
N LYS A 114 -26.64 -6.00 -0.77
CA LYS A 114 -27.12 -6.68 -2.01
C LYS A 114 -28.64 -6.70 -2.15
N LYS A 115 -29.37 -6.68 -1.01
CA LYS A 115 -30.83 -6.80 -1.00
C LYS A 115 -31.53 -5.51 -1.44
N ASP A 116 -31.05 -4.36 -0.91
CA ASP A 116 -31.74 -3.08 -1.06
C ASP A 116 -30.93 -2.06 -1.84
N TYR A 117 -29.70 -2.43 -2.27
CA TYR A 117 -28.75 -1.56 -2.95
C TYR A 117 -28.45 -0.25 -2.20
N LEU A 118 -28.63 -0.28 -0.87
CA LEU A 118 -28.33 0.87 -0.02
C LEU A 118 -26.84 0.97 0.24
N VAL A 119 -26.30 2.16 0.05
CA VAL A 119 -24.90 2.50 0.39
C VAL A 119 -24.87 3.07 1.80
N PHE A 120 -24.03 2.51 2.66
CA PHE A 120 -23.86 2.98 4.02
C PHE A 120 -23.00 4.26 4.09
N TYR A 121 -23.09 4.97 5.21
CA TYR A 121 -22.28 6.17 5.42
C TYR A 121 -20.80 5.83 5.50
N PRO A 122 -19.89 6.66 4.94
CA PRO A 122 -18.44 6.41 4.90
C PRO A 122 -17.82 6.07 6.26
N LYS A 123 -18.27 6.71 7.34
CA LYS A 123 -17.79 6.44 8.71
C LYS A 123 -18.05 5.01 9.20
N GLN A 124 -18.98 4.28 8.56
CA GLN A 124 -19.38 2.93 8.99
C GLN A 124 -18.58 1.83 8.30
N TYR A 125 -17.93 2.13 7.16
CA TYR A 125 -17.21 1.13 6.40
C TYR A 125 -15.74 1.50 6.12
N LYS A 126 -15.31 2.73 6.40
CA LYS A 126 -13.92 3.14 6.23
C LYS A 126 -13.10 2.82 7.47
N CYS A 127 -11.85 2.39 7.26
CA CYS A 127 -10.85 2.21 8.31
C CYS A 127 -9.49 2.72 7.83
N ASP A 128 -8.55 2.86 8.74
CA ASP A 128 -7.19 3.23 8.42
C ASP A 128 -6.35 1.96 8.24
N ILE A 129 -5.44 1.98 7.27
CA ILE A 129 -4.50 0.90 6.98
C ILE A 129 -3.10 1.47 7.01
N GLY A 130 -2.21 0.83 7.78
CA GLY A 130 -0.80 1.19 7.86
C GLY A 130 0.07 0.17 7.13
N ILE A 131 1.07 0.63 6.39
CA ILE A 131 2.12 -0.22 5.82
C ILE A 131 3.45 0.26 6.37
N ARG A 132 4.17 -0.64 7.07
CA ARG A 132 5.42 -0.38 7.74
C ARG A 132 6.53 -1.19 7.10
N GLN A 133 7.66 -0.57 6.85
CA GLN A 133 8.88 -1.26 6.47
C GLN A 133 9.79 -1.41 7.69
N LEU A 134 10.23 -2.63 7.95
CA LEU A 134 11.08 -2.96 9.08
C LEU A 134 12.56 -2.95 8.71
N SER A 135 13.39 -2.63 9.70
CA SER A 135 14.85 -2.69 9.59
C SER A 135 15.34 -4.11 9.34
N ASN A 136 16.54 -4.20 8.76
CA ASN A 136 17.27 -5.45 8.66
C ASN A 136 17.94 -5.86 10.00
N ASP A 137 17.95 -4.97 10.97
CA ASP A 137 18.55 -5.21 12.28
C ASP A 137 17.67 -6.12 13.14
N LYS A 138 18.27 -6.68 14.19
CA LYS A 138 17.57 -7.60 15.11
C LYS A 138 16.42 -6.92 15.88
N ASP A 139 16.46 -5.61 16.00
CA ASP A 139 15.51 -4.82 16.78
C ASP A 139 14.21 -4.51 16.02
N GLU A 140 14.11 -4.94 14.74
CA GLU A 140 12.91 -4.77 13.87
C GLU A 140 12.30 -3.37 13.93
N SER A 141 13.17 -2.35 14.07
CA SER A 141 12.73 -0.96 14.11
C SER A 141 12.05 -0.54 12.81
N ILE A 142 11.01 0.27 12.92
CA ILE A 142 10.28 0.81 11.77
C ILE A 142 11.18 1.83 11.09
N ILE A 143 11.51 1.60 9.81
CA ILE A 143 12.30 2.52 8.97
C ILE A 143 11.38 3.51 8.26
N TYR A 144 10.25 3.02 7.79
CA TYR A 144 9.31 3.80 7.00
C TYR A 144 7.89 3.35 7.31
N GLU A 145 6.98 4.28 7.51
CA GLU A 145 5.57 4.02 7.73
C GLU A 145 4.75 4.90 6.79
N ALA A 146 3.83 4.27 6.06
CA ALA A 146 2.82 4.97 5.28
C ALA A 146 1.45 4.62 5.85
N LYS A 147 0.68 5.63 6.24
CA LYS A 147 -0.65 5.44 6.80
C LYS A 147 -1.70 6.01 5.85
N MET A 148 -2.51 5.13 5.32
CA MET A 148 -3.64 5.47 4.47
C MET A 148 -4.88 5.63 5.34
N LYS A 149 -5.49 6.82 5.29
CA LYS A 149 -6.70 7.16 6.05
C LYS A 149 -7.97 6.95 5.24
N GLY A 150 -8.99 6.46 5.91
CA GLY A 150 -10.30 6.30 5.29
C GLY A 150 -10.32 5.26 4.17
N CYS A 151 -9.61 4.15 4.33
CA CYS A 151 -9.53 3.07 3.35
C CYS A 151 -10.82 2.25 3.29
N PHE A 152 -11.11 1.79 2.08
CA PHE A 152 -12.12 0.76 1.84
C PHE A 152 -11.77 -0.05 0.58
N PRO A 153 -12.21 -1.31 0.47
CA PRO A 153 -11.93 -2.13 -0.70
C PRO A 153 -12.74 -1.64 -1.89
N LYS A 154 -12.04 -1.34 -2.99
CA LYS A 154 -12.62 -1.02 -4.29
C LYS A 154 -13.05 -2.28 -5.03
N GLY A 155 -12.25 -3.33 -4.90
CA GLY A 155 -12.51 -4.59 -5.57
C GLY A 155 -11.62 -5.71 -5.05
N VAL A 156 -12.11 -6.92 -5.24
CA VAL A 156 -11.42 -8.16 -4.92
C VAL A 156 -11.16 -8.88 -6.23
N SER A 157 -9.94 -9.36 -6.44
CA SER A 157 -9.55 -9.99 -7.69
C SER A 157 -10.35 -11.26 -7.98
N GLU A 158 -10.45 -11.57 -9.25
CA GLU A 158 -10.89 -12.85 -9.76
C GLU A 158 -9.94 -13.96 -9.29
N LEU A 159 -10.50 -15.14 -9.02
CA LEU A 159 -9.75 -16.35 -8.70
C LEU A 159 -9.83 -17.30 -9.90
N GLY A 160 -8.71 -17.49 -10.58
CA GLY A 160 -8.57 -18.49 -11.61
C GLY A 160 -8.35 -19.88 -11.00
N PHE A 161 -9.07 -20.88 -11.47
CA PHE A 161 -8.83 -22.27 -11.12
C PHE A 161 -8.27 -23.01 -12.33
N ASN A 162 -7.14 -23.68 -12.16
CA ASN A 162 -6.51 -24.47 -13.19
C ASN A 162 -6.27 -25.89 -12.67
N ALA A 163 -6.90 -26.87 -13.30
CA ALA A 163 -6.77 -28.28 -12.91
C ALA A 163 -5.39 -28.88 -13.22
N SER A 164 -4.60 -28.21 -14.05
CA SER A 164 -3.29 -28.70 -14.52
C SER A 164 -2.12 -28.14 -13.71
N GLU A 165 -2.34 -27.18 -12.84
CA GLU A 165 -1.30 -26.50 -12.06
C GLU A 165 -1.54 -26.70 -10.56
N ASP A 166 -0.48 -27.11 -9.85
CA ASP A 166 -0.48 -27.23 -8.40
C ASP A 166 0.16 -25.94 -7.83
N GLY A 167 -0.64 -24.89 -7.68
CA GLY A 167 -0.21 -23.59 -7.18
C GLY A 167 -1.02 -23.13 -5.97
N LEU A 168 -0.42 -22.30 -5.13
CA LEU A 168 -1.13 -21.65 -4.03
C LEU A 168 -2.09 -20.58 -4.56
N ALA A 169 -3.35 -20.66 -4.15
CA ALA A 169 -4.32 -19.64 -4.50
C ALA A 169 -4.02 -18.33 -3.78
N SER A 170 -4.03 -17.22 -4.51
CA SER A 170 -3.82 -15.88 -3.97
C SER A 170 -5.00 -14.97 -4.30
N LEU A 171 -5.28 -14.04 -3.39
CA LEU A 171 -6.33 -13.05 -3.49
C LEU A 171 -5.71 -11.66 -3.47
N SER A 172 -5.89 -10.89 -4.52
CA SER A 172 -5.50 -9.49 -4.53
C SER A 172 -6.71 -8.60 -4.26
N VAL A 173 -6.57 -7.67 -3.34
CA VAL A 173 -7.60 -6.70 -2.98
C VAL A 173 -7.07 -5.30 -3.26
N SER A 174 -7.79 -4.54 -4.07
CA SER A 174 -7.48 -3.14 -4.34
C SER A 174 -8.25 -2.23 -3.39
N PHE A 175 -7.56 -1.23 -2.85
CA PHE A 175 -8.09 -0.28 -1.88
C PHE A 175 -8.03 1.14 -2.42
N VAL A 176 -9.05 1.90 -2.06
CA VAL A 176 -9.10 3.36 -2.21
C VAL A 176 -9.03 3.98 -0.81
N TYR A 177 -8.48 5.15 -0.70
CA TYR A 177 -8.33 5.89 0.55
C TYR A 177 -8.54 7.38 0.32
N ASP A 178 -8.81 8.12 1.40
CA ASP A 178 -9.06 9.56 1.32
C ASP A 178 -7.76 10.35 1.38
N ASP A 179 -6.82 9.95 2.26
CA ASP A 179 -5.58 10.68 2.49
C ASP A 179 -4.41 9.75 2.82
N LEU A 180 -3.20 10.21 2.50
CA LEU A 180 -1.95 9.50 2.70
C LEU A 180 -1.04 10.31 3.63
N GLU A 181 -0.81 9.81 4.84
CA GLU A 181 0.18 10.35 5.77
C GLU A 181 1.51 9.62 5.59
N LEU A 182 2.55 10.40 5.33
CA LEU A 182 3.92 9.96 5.24
C LEU A 182 4.71 10.39 6.50
N PRO A 183 5.87 9.76 6.80
CA PRO A 183 6.67 10.07 8.00
C PRO A 183 7.14 11.53 8.11
N GLU A 184 7.18 12.25 6.99
CA GLU A 184 7.62 13.66 6.93
C GLU A 184 6.47 14.66 7.18
N ASP A 185 5.23 14.19 7.25
CA ASP A 185 4.05 15.04 7.45
C ASP A 185 3.73 15.29 8.94
N ASN A 186 4.61 14.86 9.89
CA ASN A 186 4.49 15.05 11.34
C ASN A 186 5.46 16.10 11.86
#